data_c435e1f643737648981e58e1b8e50a9b
#
_entry.id   c435e1f643737648981e58e1b8e50a9b
#
_cell.length_a   1.000
_cell.length_b   1.000
_cell.length_c   1.000
_cell.angle_alpha   90.00
_cell.angle_beta   90.00
_cell.angle_gamma   90.00
#
_symmetry.space_group_name_H-M   'P 1'
#
loop_
_entity.id
_entity.type
_entity.pdbx_description
1 polymer ?
#
loop_
_entity_poly.entity_id
_entity_poly.type
_entity_poly.pdbx_seq_one_letter_code
_entity_poly.pdbx_strand_id
1 'polypeptide(L)'
;MIFSSLFSVVGMAVLFLIAWVFSSNKRAINYRTIISAFVIQVALGALALYVPLGREMLQGLASGIQSVIGYGYEGVRFLFGNLAPNAKGDQGVGGFIFAINVLAIIIFFASLISLLYYLKIMPLVINLIGGALQKCLGTSKAESMSAAANIFVAHTEAPLVIKPYLKSMSDSEIFAVMCVGMASVAGPVLAGYASMGIPLPYLIAASFMSAPGGLLFAKIIYPQNEPISSHADVSAEKHVNAIEAIANGASTGLNLALHVGAMLLAFVGMLALINGLLGVVGGFLGMEHLSLGLILGTLLKPLAFMLGIPWSQAGIAGEIIGIKIALNEFVGYMQFLPYLGDNPPLILSEKTKAIITFALCGFANLSSVAMLIGGLGSLVPKKKDLIVRLALKAVLVGTLSNFMSATIAGLFIGLNAH
;
A
#
# COMPACT_ATOMS: atom_id res chain seq x y z
N MET A 1 -19.02 18.91 12.75
CA MET A 1 -18.99 18.49 11.34
C MET A 1 -18.08 19.34 10.47
N ILE A 2 -18.38 20.60 10.24
CA ILE A 2 -17.51 21.55 9.51
C ILE A 2 -16.08 21.54 10.05
N PHE A 3 -15.89 21.46 11.37
CA PHE A 3 -14.57 21.34 12.00
C PHE A 3 -13.78 20.10 11.55
N SER A 4 -14.38 18.91 11.47
CA SER A 4 -13.64 17.69 11.11
C SER A 4 -13.25 17.64 9.63
N SER A 5 -14.05 18.24 8.75
CA SER A 5 -13.71 18.41 7.32
C SER A 5 -12.63 19.47 7.12
N LEU A 6 -12.66 20.54 7.91
CA LEU A 6 -11.64 21.59 7.91
C LEU A 6 -10.28 21.02 8.32
N PHE A 7 -10.21 20.17 9.35
CA PHE A 7 -8.97 19.51 9.77
C PHE A 7 -8.40 18.59 8.69
N SER A 8 -9.25 17.87 7.94
CA SER A 8 -8.76 17.07 6.81
C SER A 8 -8.11 17.94 5.73
N VAL A 9 -8.67 19.11 5.41
CA VAL A 9 -8.07 20.05 4.45
C VAL A 9 -6.75 20.62 4.98
N VAL A 10 -6.69 20.98 6.26
CA VAL A 10 -5.45 21.42 6.91
C VAL A 10 -4.40 20.29 6.89
N GLY A 11 -4.82 19.05 7.15
CA GLY A 11 -3.95 17.88 7.06
C GLY A 11 -3.33 17.71 5.67
N MET A 12 -4.13 17.84 4.60
CA MET A 12 -3.61 17.80 3.22
C MET A 12 -2.56 18.91 3.00
N ALA A 13 -2.81 20.13 3.46
CA ALA A 13 -1.85 21.23 3.34
C ALA A 13 -0.55 20.96 4.11
N VAL A 14 -0.64 20.37 5.29
CA VAL A 14 0.54 19.96 6.09
C VAL A 14 1.34 18.88 5.37
N LEU A 15 0.70 17.88 4.75
CA LEU A 15 1.39 16.86 3.96
C LEU A 15 2.14 17.47 2.76
N PHE A 16 1.55 18.44 2.07
CA PHE A 16 2.23 19.19 1.02
C PHE A 16 3.41 20.00 1.57
N LEU A 17 3.23 20.66 2.72
CA LEU A 17 4.30 21.43 3.37
C LEU A 17 5.49 20.53 3.75
N ILE A 18 5.22 19.37 4.33
CA ILE A 18 6.26 18.38 4.65
C ILE A 18 7.03 18.00 3.38
N ALA A 19 6.32 17.62 2.30
CA ALA A 19 6.95 17.27 1.04
C ALA A 19 7.81 18.42 0.47
N TRP A 20 7.31 19.65 0.55
CA TRP A 20 8.02 20.84 0.08
C TRP A 20 9.28 21.14 0.89
N VAL A 21 9.23 20.94 2.22
CA VAL A 21 10.41 21.10 3.10
C VAL A 21 11.52 20.12 2.72
N PHE A 22 11.17 18.86 2.45
CA PHE A 22 12.11 17.80 2.05
C PHE A 22 12.48 17.81 0.57
N SER A 23 11.98 18.76 -0.22
CA SER A 23 12.30 18.90 -1.64
C SER A 23 13.77 19.20 -1.87
N SER A 24 14.39 18.46 -2.79
CA SER A 24 15.78 18.65 -3.20
C SER A 24 16.01 19.92 -4.04
N ASN A 25 14.98 20.35 -4.81
CA ASN A 25 15.02 21.55 -5.61
C ASN A 25 13.63 22.19 -5.76
N LYS A 26 13.30 23.12 -4.88
CA LYS A 26 12.00 23.78 -4.82
C LYS A 26 11.62 24.55 -6.08
N ARG A 27 12.63 25.07 -6.81
CA ARG A 27 12.41 25.88 -8.03
C ARG A 27 12.06 25.02 -9.26
N ALA A 28 12.44 23.75 -9.25
CA ALA A 28 12.20 22.83 -10.36
C ALA A 28 10.86 22.07 -10.25
N ILE A 29 10.06 22.35 -9.21
CA ILE A 29 8.76 21.72 -9.01
C ILE A 29 7.82 22.10 -10.16
N ASN A 30 7.34 21.08 -10.91
CA ASN A 30 6.36 21.26 -11.97
C ASN A 30 4.94 21.27 -11.39
N TYR A 31 4.39 22.45 -11.19
CA TYR A 31 3.04 22.62 -10.61
C TYR A 31 1.93 21.95 -11.44
N ARG A 32 2.07 21.88 -12.77
CA ARG A 32 1.10 21.17 -13.62
C ARG A 32 1.02 19.70 -13.23
N THR A 33 2.16 19.02 -13.12
CA THR A 33 2.24 17.61 -12.72
C THR A 33 1.64 17.41 -11.32
N ILE A 34 2.00 18.30 -10.38
CA ILE A 34 1.53 18.22 -8.98
C ILE A 34 0.00 18.38 -8.89
N ILE A 35 -0.53 19.45 -9.52
CA ILE A 35 -1.97 19.73 -9.48
C ILE A 35 -2.74 18.62 -10.18
N SER A 36 -2.29 18.17 -11.35
CA SER A 36 -2.96 17.09 -12.09
C SER A 36 -2.97 15.78 -11.30
N ALA A 37 -1.84 15.41 -10.65
CA ALA A 37 -1.76 14.20 -9.84
C ALA A 37 -2.68 14.29 -8.61
N PHE A 38 -2.71 15.43 -7.93
CA PHE A 38 -3.61 15.65 -6.81
C PHE A 38 -5.08 15.60 -7.22
N VAL A 39 -5.45 16.26 -8.31
CA VAL A 39 -6.82 16.25 -8.85
C VAL A 39 -7.25 14.82 -9.19
N ILE A 40 -6.38 14.02 -9.84
CA ILE A 40 -6.68 12.62 -10.15
C ILE A 40 -6.86 11.81 -8.85
N GLN A 41 -5.98 12.00 -7.85
CA GLN A 41 -6.09 11.30 -6.58
C GLN A 41 -7.39 11.63 -5.85
N VAL A 42 -7.78 12.92 -5.81
CA VAL A 42 -9.06 13.37 -5.24
C VAL A 42 -10.25 12.85 -6.05
N ALA A 43 -10.18 12.89 -7.38
CA ALA A 43 -11.25 12.40 -8.26
C ALA A 43 -11.47 10.88 -8.09
N LEU A 44 -10.40 10.10 -7.99
CA LEU A 44 -10.50 8.67 -7.70
C LEU A 44 -11.12 8.42 -6.32
N GLY A 45 -10.71 9.15 -5.29
CA GLY A 45 -11.31 9.08 -3.97
C GLY A 45 -12.79 9.47 -3.97
N ALA A 46 -13.16 10.56 -4.67
CA ALA A 46 -14.54 10.99 -4.83
C ALA A 46 -15.38 9.93 -5.57
N LEU A 47 -14.88 9.41 -6.69
CA LEU A 47 -15.56 8.39 -7.47
C LEU A 47 -15.77 7.12 -6.64
N ALA A 48 -14.76 6.65 -5.95
CA ALA A 48 -14.81 5.41 -5.19
C ALA A 48 -15.66 5.48 -3.92
N LEU A 49 -15.71 6.64 -3.24
CA LEU A 49 -16.24 6.74 -1.88
C LEU A 49 -17.46 7.67 -1.74
N TYR A 50 -17.62 8.62 -2.67
CA TYR A 50 -18.70 9.63 -2.57
C TYR A 50 -19.76 9.44 -3.65
N VAL A 51 -19.38 9.25 -4.92
CA VAL A 51 -20.31 9.13 -6.04
C VAL A 51 -21.03 7.78 -6.00
N PRO A 52 -22.41 7.72 -5.99
CA PRO A 52 -23.15 6.46 -5.88
C PRO A 52 -22.76 5.42 -6.93
N LEU A 53 -22.70 5.81 -8.20
CA LEU A 53 -22.31 4.92 -9.30
C LEU A 53 -20.90 4.34 -9.10
N GLY A 54 -19.95 5.15 -8.66
CA GLY A 54 -18.58 4.70 -8.41
C GLY A 54 -18.50 3.74 -7.23
N ARG A 55 -19.30 3.95 -6.17
CA ARG A 55 -19.40 3.01 -5.05
C ARG A 55 -19.99 1.67 -5.48
N GLU A 56 -21.04 1.67 -6.30
CA GLU A 56 -21.62 0.44 -6.83
C GLU A 56 -20.64 -0.32 -7.70
N MET A 57 -19.94 0.37 -8.61
CA MET A 57 -18.87 -0.23 -9.42
C MET A 57 -17.76 -0.82 -8.55
N LEU A 58 -17.31 -0.09 -7.52
CA LEU A 58 -16.28 -0.55 -6.59
C LEU A 58 -16.74 -1.77 -5.78
N GLN A 59 -18.00 -1.77 -5.32
CA GLN A 59 -18.59 -2.91 -4.62
C GLN A 59 -18.72 -4.12 -5.56
N GLY A 60 -19.15 -3.91 -6.81
CA GLY A 60 -19.21 -4.98 -7.82
C GLY A 60 -17.84 -5.59 -8.10
N LEU A 61 -16.81 -4.74 -8.24
CA LEU A 61 -15.42 -5.21 -8.39
C LEU A 61 -14.93 -5.98 -7.15
N ALA A 62 -15.21 -5.45 -5.96
CA ALA A 62 -14.85 -6.11 -4.71
C ALA A 62 -15.55 -7.46 -4.57
N SER A 63 -16.83 -7.57 -4.91
CA SER A 63 -17.57 -8.83 -4.90
C SER A 63 -17.00 -9.83 -5.89
N GLY A 64 -16.60 -9.38 -7.09
CA GLY A 64 -15.91 -10.22 -8.07
C GLY A 64 -14.58 -10.76 -7.55
N ILE A 65 -13.75 -9.90 -6.95
CA ILE A 65 -12.47 -10.31 -6.34
C ILE A 65 -12.72 -11.24 -5.16
N GLN A 66 -13.73 -10.98 -4.33
CA GLN A 66 -14.10 -11.85 -3.20
C GLN A 66 -14.50 -13.25 -3.69
N SER A 67 -15.24 -13.35 -4.81
CA SER A 67 -15.57 -14.64 -5.43
C SER A 67 -14.31 -15.37 -5.90
N VAL A 68 -13.35 -14.65 -6.47
CA VAL A 68 -12.05 -15.22 -6.88
C VAL A 68 -11.26 -15.70 -5.66
N ILE A 69 -11.27 -14.98 -4.54
CA ILE A 69 -10.69 -15.45 -3.26
C ILE A 69 -11.35 -16.76 -2.84
N GLY A 70 -12.68 -16.87 -2.98
CA GLY A 70 -13.42 -18.10 -2.69
C GLY A 70 -12.90 -19.31 -3.46
N TYR A 71 -12.61 -19.17 -4.76
CA TYR A 71 -11.97 -20.24 -5.54
C TYR A 71 -10.57 -20.58 -5.03
N GLY A 72 -9.79 -19.60 -4.57
CA GLY A 72 -8.50 -19.84 -3.95
C GLY A 72 -8.61 -20.72 -2.69
N TYR A 73 -9.66 -20.53 -1.89
CA TYR A 73 -9.89 -21.37 -0.71
C TYR A 73 -10.20 -22.83 -1.03
N GLU A 74 -10.69 -23.16 -2.21
CA GLU A 74 -10.85 -24.57 -2.62
C GLU A 74 -9.46 -25.25 -2.71
N GLY A 75 -8.44 -24.58 -3.27
CA GLY A 75 -7.07 -25.06 -3.27
C GLY A 75 -6.47 -25.17 -1.86
N VAL A 76 -6.73 -24.18 -1.01
CA VAL A 76 -6.27 -24.19 0.39
C VAL A 76 -6.91 -25.35 1.14
N ARG A 77 -8.21 -25.60 0.94
CA ARG A 77 -8.92 -26.71 1.56
C ARG A 77 -8.40 -28.06 1.09
N PHE A 78 -8.08 -28.19 -0.18
CA PHE A 78 -7.49 -29.41 -0.72
C PHE A 78 -6.18 -29.79 -0.01
N LEU A 79 -5.36 -28.79 0.33
CA LEU A 79 -4.06 -28.99 1.00
C LEU A 79 -4.17 -29.15 2.53
N PHE A 80 -5.04 -28.35 3.18
CA PHE A 80 -5.08 -28.21 4.63
C PHE A 80 -6.37 -28.79 5.26
N GLY A 81 -7.28 -29.34 4.44
CA GLY A 81 -8.52 -29.97 4.92
C GLY A 81 -9.37 -29.01 5.77
N ASN A 82 -9.83 -29.50 6.92
CA ASN A 82 -10.71 -28.77 7.81
C ASN A 82 -10.04 -27.61 8.57
N LEU A 83 -8.71 -27.44 8.46
CA LEU A 83 -8.01 -26.28 9.01
C LEU A 83 -8.24 -25.03 8.13
N ALA A 84 -8.57 -25.22 6.86
CA ALA A 84 -8.86 -24.14 5.93
C ALA A 84 -10.28 -23.58 6.13
N PRO A 85 -10.51 -22.25 5.89
CA PRO A 85 -11.84 -21.69 5.84
C PRO A 85 -12.68 -22.34 4.73
N ASN A 86 -14.02 -22.34 4.90
CA ASN A 86 -14.89 -22.78 3.83
C ASN A 86 -15.03 -21.72 2.72
N ALA A 87 -15.62 -22.08 1.58
CA ALA A 87 -15.83 -21.16 0.45
C ALA A 87 -16.70 -19.95 0.82
N LYS A 88 -17.47 -20.01 1.91
CA LYS A 88 -18.28 -18.91 2.44
C LYS A 88 -17.53 -18.00 3.40
N GLY A 89 -16.25 -18.33 3.71
CA GLY A 89 -15.41 -17.57 4.62
C GLY A 89 -15.55 -17.92 6.09
N ASP A 90 -16.36 -18.96 6.44
CA ASP A 90 -16.38 -19.43 7.82
C ASP A 90 -15.05 -20.08 8.17
N GLN A 91 -14.52 -19.77 9.35
CA GLN A 91 -13.21 -20.24 9.78
C GLN A 91 -13.19 -21.76 9.93
N GLY A 92 -12.05 -22.39 9.62
CA GLY A 92 -11.84 -23.81 9.84
C GLY A 92 -11.81 -24.18 11.34
N VAL A 93 -11.72 -25.48 11.63
CA VAL A 93 -11.75 -26.03 13.02
C VAL A 93 -10.68 -25.41 13.92
N GLY A 94 -9.55 -24.93 13.36
CA GLY A 94 -8.48 -24.26 14.11
C GLY A 94 -8.67 -22.75 14.31
N GLY A 95 -9.80 -22.17 13.91
CA GLY A 95 -9.99 -20.72 13.88
C GLY A 95 -9.13 -20.03 12.81
N PHE A 96 -8.79 -18.75 13.04
CA PHE A 96 -7.96 -18.00 12.10
C PHE A 96 -6.48 -18.37 12.25
N ILE A 97 -5.93 -19.06 11.25
CA ILE A 97 -4.51 -19.41 11.15
C ILE A 97 -3.89 -18.60 10.01
N PHE A 98 -3.09 -17.59 10.32
CA PHE A 98 -2.55 -16.64 9.34
C PHE A 98 -1.85 -17.34 8.15
N ALA A 99 -1.05 -18.38 8.42
CA ALA A 99 -0.32 -19.11 7.38
C ALA A 99 -1.26 -19.79 6.37
N ILE A 100 -2.41 -20.26 6.81
CA ILE A 100 -3.40 -20.97 5.99
C ILE A 100 -4.36 -19.97 5.35
N ASN A 101 -4.88 -19.02 6.14
CA ASN A 101 -5.94 -18.12 5.69
C ASN A 101 -5.43 -16.98 4.80
N VAL A 102 -4.15 -16.58 4.98
CA VAL A 102 -3.58 -15.42 4.29
C VAL A 102 -2.45 -15.80 3.34
N LEU A 103 -1.40 -16.49 3.85
CA LEU A 103 -0.22 -16.75 3.03
C LEU A 103 -0.53 -17.70 1.85
N ALA A 104 -1.41 -18.68 2.04
CA ALA A 104 -1.80 -19.58 0.96
C ALA A 104 -2.59 -18.85 -0.16
N ILE A 105 -3.42 -17.88 0.17
CA ILE A 105 -4.15 -17.07 -0.81
C ILE A 105 -3.21 -16.21 -1.65
N ILE A 106 -2.11 -15.70 -1.07
CA ILE A 106 -1.07 -14.96 -1.81
C ILE A 106 -0.51 -15.81 -2.95
N ILE A 107 -0.28 -17.12 -2.73
CA ILE A 107 0.23 -18.05 -3.75
C ILE A 107 -0.76 -18.18 -4.92
N PHE A 108 -2.03 -18.37 -4.62
CA PHE A 108 -3.08 -18.47 -5.65
C PHE A 108 -3.19 -17.19 -6.47
N PHE A 109 -3.23 -16.02 -5.82
CA PHE A 109 -3.33 -14.74 -6.53
C PHE A 109 -2.11 -14.41 -7.37
N ALA A 110 -0.89 -14.75 -6.90
CA ALA A 110 0.31 -14.60 -7.70
C ALA A 110 0.27 -15.46 -8.97
N SER A 111 -0.24 -16.70 -8.87
CA SER A 111 -0.44 -17.58 -10.02
C SER A 111 -1.47 -16.99 -11.00
N LEU A 112 -2.57 -16.45 -10.49
CA LEU A 112 -3.61 -15.80 -11.30
C LEU A 112 -3.07 -14.56 -12.03
N ILE A 113 -2.35 -13.69 -11.34
CA ILE A 113 -1.73 -12.50 -11.94
C ILE A 113 -0.74 -12.90 -13.04
N SER A 114 0.09 -13.92 -12.82
CA SER A 114 1.02 -14.45 -13.83
C SER A 114 0.27 -14.99 -15.07
N LEU A 115 -0.84 -15.71 -14.88
CA LEU A 115 -1.70 -16.14 -15.96
C LEU A 115 -2.29 -14.95 -16.75
N LEU A 116 -2.75 -13.90 -16.06
CA LEU A 116 -3.28 -12.68 -16.69
C LEU A 116 -2.20 -11.92 -17.48
N TYR A 117 -0.93 -11.98 -17.04
CA TYR A 117 0.21 -11.47 -17.82
C TYR A 117 0.41 -12.29 -19.09
N TYR A 118 0.39 -13.64 -19.01
CA TYR A 118 0.50 -14.51 -20.17
C TYR A 118 -0.62 -14.26 -21.19
N LEU A 119 -1.86 -14.09 -20.73
CA LEU A 119 -3.03 -13.76 -21.55
C LEU A 119 -3.00 -12.33 -22.12
N LYS A 120 -1.97 -11.53 -21.83
CA LYS A 120 -1.81 -10.12 -22.23
C LYS A 120 -2.89 -9.18 -21.67
N ILE A 121 -3.71 -9.62 -20.73
CA ILE A 121 -4.71 -8.79 -20.05
C ILE A 121 -4.02 -7.74 -19.19
N MET A 122 -3.05 -8.13 -18.36
CA MET A 122 -2.32 -7.20 -17.49
C MET A 122 -1.54 -6.14 -18.29
N PRO A 123 -0.75 -6.48 -19.33
CA PRO A 123 -0.10 -5.48 -20.17
C PRO A 123 -1.07 -4.48 -20.80
N LEU A 124 -2.26 -4.93 -21.24
CA LEU A 124 -3.30 -4.05 -21.78
C LEU A 124 -3.79 -3.05 -20.73
N VAL A 125 -4.15 -3.54 -19.53
CA VAL A 125 -4.63 -2.71 -18.41
C VAL A 125 -3.56 -1.70 -17.96
N ILE A 126 -2.31 -2.16 -17.81
CA ILE A 126 -1.18 -1.30 -17.42
C ILE A 126 -0.93 -0.23 -18.48
N ASN A 127 -0.97 -0.57 -19.79
CA ASN A 127 -0.82 0.40 -20.88
C ASN A 127 -1.94 1.45 -20.87
N LEU A 128 -3.18 1.03 -20.62
CA LEU A 128 -4.33 1.94 -20.56
C LEU A 128 -4.19 2.93 -19.40
N ILE A 129 -3.97 2.44 -18.18
CA ILE A 129 -3.84 3.26 -16.98
C ILE A 129 -2.57 4.13 -17.05
N GLY A 130 -1.43 3.52 -17.39
CA GLY A 130 -0.14 4.23 -17.50
C GLY A 130 -0.15 5.29 -18.59
N GLY A 131 -0.78 5.01 -19.74
CA GLY A 131 -0.96 5.98 -20.81
C GLY A 131 -1.85 7.16 -20.40
N ALA A 132 -2.92 6.90 -19.66
CA ALA A 132 -3.78 7.95 -19.09
C ALA A 132 -3.00 8.82 -18.08
N LEU A 133 -2.28 8.19 -17.15
CA LEU A 133 -1.42 8.91 -16.19
C LEU A 133 -0.37 9.76 -16.90
N GLN A 134 0.33 9.21 -17.90
CA GLN A 134 1.33 9.94 -18.69
C GLN A 134 0.76 11.20 -19.31
N LYS A 135 -0.38 11.10 -20.00
CA LYS A 135 -1.03 12.23 -20.66
C LYS A 135 -1.49 13.32 -19.69
N CYS A 136 -2.05 12.90 -18.56
CA CYS A 136 -2.58 13.83 -17.56
C CYS A 136 -1.48 14.52 -16.75
N LEU A 137 -0.46 13.78 -16.33
CA LEU A 137 0.60 14.26 -15.44
C LEU A 137 1.78 14.89 -16.19
N GLY A 138 1.99 14.50 -17.45
CA GLY A 138 3.19 14.89 -18.21
C GLY A 138 4.47 14.23 -17.69
N THR A 139 4.36 13.09 -17.01
CA THR A 139 5.49 12.26 -16.57
C THR A 139 5.99 11.38 -17.70
N SER A 140 7.14 10.71 -17.55
CA SER A 140 7.61 9.79 -18.58
C SER A 140 6.68 8.58 -18.72
N LYS A 141 6.70 7.94 -19.89
CA LYS A 141 5.94 6.70 -20.12
C LYS A 141 6.40 5.61 -19.17
N ALA A 142 7.71 5.47 -18.92
CA ALA A 142 8.27 4.48 -18.03
C ALA A 142 7.80 4.65 -16.58
N GLU A 143 7.82 5.89 -16.03
CA GLU A 143 7.30 6.18 -14.69
C GLU A 143 5.83 5.85 -14.57
N SER A 144 5.02 6.30 -15.53
CA SER A 144 3.57 6.10 -15.54
C SER A 144 3.19 4.63 -15.68
N MET A 145 3.95 3.87 -16.50
CA MET A 145 3.75 2.43 -16.66
C MET A 145 4.13 1.67 -15.39
N SER A 146 5.25 2.04 -14.74
CA SER A 146 5.62 1.46 -13.45
C SER A 146 4.58 1.79 -12.37
N ALA A 147 4.05 3.02 -12.36
CA ALA A 147 3.00 3.42 -11.42
C ALA A 147 1.71 2.61 -11.62
N ALA A 148 1.30 2.40 -12.87
CA ALA A 148 0.14 1.57 -13.20
C ALA A 148 0.38 0.10 -12.82
N ALA A 149 1.57 -0.43 -13.05
CA ALA A 149 1.93 -1.81 -12.69
C ALA A 149 1.87 -2.04 -11.18
N ASN A 150 2.33 -1.07 -10.37
CA ASN A 150 2.33 -1.16 -8.91
C ASN A 150 0.92 -1.24 -8.29
N ILE A 151 -0.15 -0.97 -9.03
CA ILE A 151 -1.53 -1.22 -8.56
C ILE A 151 -1.79 -2.73 -8.39
N PHE A 152 -1.08 -3.58 -9.18
CA PHE A 152 -1.36 -4.99 -9.31
C PHE A 152 -0.22 -5.90 -8.84
N VAL A 153 1.04 -5.46 -8.99
CA VAL A 153 2.24 -6.24 -8.65
C VAL A 153 3.11 -5.52 -7.62
N ALA A 154 4.00 -6.26 -6.98
CA ALA A 154 4.87 -5.72 -5.94
C ALA A 154 5.90 -4.72 -6.48
N HIS A 155 6.40 -3.86 -5.61
CA HIS A 155 7.44 -2.87 -5.91
C HIS A 155 8.77 -3.48 -6.41
N THR A 156 9.00 -4.78 -6.19
CA THR A 156 10.13 -5.53 -6.74
C THR A 156 9.87 -6.04 -8.15
N GLU A 157 8.61 -6.20 -8.53
CA GLU A 157 8.18 -6.76 -9.82
C GLU A 157 7.79 -5.65 -10.82
N ALA A 158 7.13 -4.60 -10.37
CA ALA A 158 6.72 -3.50 -11.23
C ALA A 158 7.86 -2.88 -12.07
N PRO A 159 9.11 -2.73 -11.55
CA PRO A 159 10.24 -2.29 -12.35
C PRO A 159 10.61 -3.24 -13.50
N LEU A 160 10.25 -4.53 -13.42
CA LEU A 160 10.51 -5.50 -14.50
C LEU A 160 9.71 -5.16 -15.76
N VAL A 161 8.50 -4.58 -15.60
CA VAL A 161 7.64 -4.13 -16.71
C VAL A 161 8.35 -3.10 -17.58
N ILE A 162 9.23 -2.29 -16.98
CA ILE A 162 9.98 -1.23 -17.64
C ILE A 162 11.50 -1.53 -17.69
N LYS A 163 11.91 -2.77 -17.48
CA LYS A 163 13.32 -3.19 -17.39
C LYS A 163 14.22 -2.67 -18.51
N PRO A 164 13.81 -2.67 -19.80
CA PRO A 164 14.66 -2.15 -20.88
C PRO A 164 15.05 -0.68 -20.72
N TYR A 165 14.23 0.11 -20.03
CA TYR A 165 14.35 1.58 -19.90
C TYR A 165 15.05 2.00 -18.61
N LEU A 166 15.12 1.14 -17.61
CA LEU A 166 15.70 1.46 -16.30
C LEU A 166 17.11 2.05 -16.39
N LYS A 167 17.92 1.60 -17.38
CA LYS A 167 19.30 2.07 -17.55
C LYS A 167 19.39 3.51 -18.08
N SER A 168 18.39 3.97 -18.84
CA SER A 168 18.34 5.30 -19.46
C SER A 168 17.51 6.30 -18.67
N MET A 169 16.79 5.86 -17.63
CA MET A 169 15.98 6.72 -16.78
C MET A 169 16.85 7.70 -15.98
N SER A 170 16.37 8.93 -15.83
CA SER A 170 16.97 9.96 -14.97
C SER A 170 16.91 9.55 -13.49
N ASP A 171 17.59 10.27 -12.62
CA ASP A 171 17.56 10.03 -11.17
C ASP A 171 16.17 10.30 -10.60
N SER A 172 15.47 11.33 -11.10
CA SER A 172 14.09 11.63 -10.70
C SER A 172 13.10 10.55 -11.14
N GLU A 173 13.28 9.97 -12.33
CA GLU A 173 12.45 8.86 -12.82
C GLU A 173 12.65 7.59 -11.97
N ILE A 174 13.90 7.23 -11.67
CA ILE A 174 14.19 6.10 -10.77
C ILE A 174 13.60 6.33 -9.38
N PHE A 175 13.73 7.56 -8.85
CA PHE A 175 13.13 7.90 -7.56
C PHE A 175 11.62 7.80 -7.59
N ALA A 176 10.96 8.21 -8.67
CA ALA A 176 9.51 8.05 -8.82
C ALA A 176 9.09 6.57 -8.81
N VAL A 177 9.83 5.69 -9.48
CA VAL A 177 9.60 4.23 -9.45
C VAL A 177 9.71 3.69 -8.02
N MET A 178 10.75 4.10 -7.28
CA MET A 178 10.91 3.74 -5.86
C MET A 178 9.71 4.19 -5.03
N CYS A 179 9.30 5.44 -5.19
CA CYS A 179 8.24 6.08 -4.40
C CYS A 179 6.87 5.45 -4.62
N VAL A 180 6.50 5.19 -5.88
CA VAL A 180 5.21 4.57 -6.19
C VAL A 180 5.18 3.14 -5.66
N GLY A 181 6.29 2.41 -5.75
CA GLY A 181 6.42 1.09 -5.15
C GLY A 181 6.21 1.10 -3.64
N MET A 182 6.70 2.13 -2.93
CA MET A 182 6.46 2.29 -1.49
C MET A 182 5.03 2.73 -1.16
N ALA A 183 4.38 3.49 -2.05
CA ALA A 183 3.01 3.98 -1.85
C ALA A 183 1.94 2.91 -2.08
N SER A 184 2.23 1.85 -2.81
CA SER A 184 1.29 0.82 -3.28
C SER A 184 1.43 -0.50 -2.52
N VAL A 185 0.51 -1.43 -2.80
CA VAL A 185 0.52 -2.81 -2.31
C VAL A 185 0.28 -3.74 -3.50
N ALA A 186 0.95 -4.88 -3.51
CA ALA A 186 0.75 -5.90 -4.55
C ALA A 186 -0.64 -6.54 -4.48
N GLY A 187 -1.24 -6.86 -5.62
CA GLY A 187 -2.54 -7.53 -5.71
C GLY A 187 -2.66 -8.81 -4.86
N PRO A 188 -1.69 -9.74 -4.92
CA PRO A 188 -1.68 -10.92 -4.04
C PRO A 188 -1.70 -10.58 -2.55
N VAL A 189 -0.97 -9.55 -2.12
CA VAL A 189 -0.92 -9.09 -0.73
C VAL A 189 -2.25 -8.42 -0.34
N LEU A 190 -2.85 -7.65 -1.26
CA LEU A 190 -4.17 -7.04 -1.08
C LEU A 190 -5.26 -8.11 -0.85
N ALA A 191 -5.21 -9.23 -1.61
CA ALA A 191 -6.07 -10.38 -1.38
C ALA A 191 -5.83 -11.00 0.01
N GLY A 192 -4.57 -11.04 0.47
CA GLY A 192 -4.22 -11.43 1.82
C GLY A 192 -4.88 -10.55 2.88
N TYR A 193 -4.86 -9.23 2.75
CA TYR A 193 -5.54 -8.32 3.70
C TYR A 193 -7.06 -8.50 3.68
N ALA A 194 -7.66 -8.69 2.49
CA ALA A 194 -9.09 -9.00 2.37
C ALA A 194 -9.44 -10.31 3.10
N SER A 195 -8.57 -11.32 3.02
CA SER A 195 -8.72 -12.59 3.74
C SER A 195 -8.60 -12.45 5.27
N MET A 196 -7.94 -11.39 5.74
CA MET A 196 -7.89 -11.02 7.17
C MET A 196 -9.19 -10.35 7.64
N GLY A 197 -10.07 -9.92 6.73
CA GLY A 197 -11.30 -9.19 7.05
C GLY A 197 -11.19 -7.68 6.87
N ILE A 198 -10.11 -7.17 6.28
CA ILE A 198 -9.99 -5.75 5.94
C ILE A 198 -10.94 -5.42 4.78
N PRO A 199 -11.73 -4.33 4.85
CA PRO A 199 -12.73 -3.99 3.83
C PRO A 199 -12.12 -3.85 2.43
N LEU A 200 -12.40 -4.79 1.55
CA LEU A 200 -11.83 -4.88 0.21
C LEU A 200 -12.11 -3.65 -0.67
N PRO A 201 -13.29 -2.99 -0.61
CA PRO A 201 -13.51 -1.76 -1.36
C PRO A 201 -12.49 -0.66 -1.02
N TYR A 202 -12.15 -0.49 0.26
CA TYR A 202 -11.16 0.51 0.68
C TYR A 202 -9.75 0.15 0.21
N LEU A 203 -9.39 -1.13 0.24
CA LEU A 203 -8.10 -1.62 -0.26
C LEU A 203 -7.94 -1.36 -1.76
N ILE A 204 -8.98 -1.64 -2.55
CA ILE A 204 -8.97 -1.39 -4.01
C ILE A 204 -8.84 0.12 -4.27
N ALA A 205 -9.66 0.96 -3.62
CA ALA A 205 -9.60 2.41 -3.78
C ALA A 205 -8.21 2.95 -3.41
N ALA A 206 -7.63 2.51 -2.30
CA ALA A 206 -6.28 2.91 -1.87
C ALA A 206 -5.21 2.52 -2.90
N SER A 207 -5.31 1.32 -3.48
CA SER A 207 -4.37 0.84 -4.50
C SER A 207 -4.41 1.72 -5.76
N PHE A 208 -5.58 2.09 -6.26
CA PHE A 208 -5.69 2.99 -7.41
C PHE A 208 -5.22 4.42 -7.09
N MET A 209 -5.50 4.93 -5.89
CA MET A 209 -5.06 6.27 -5.46
C MET A 209 -3.55 6.34 -5.22
N SER A 210 -2.88 5.21 -4.98
CA SER A 210 -1.43 5.16 -4.71
C SER A 210 -0.59 5.57 -5.91
N ALA A 211 -1.02 5.26 -7.14
CA ALA A 211 -0.27 5.56 -8.36
C ALA A 211 -0.11 7.07 -8.59
N PRO A 212 -1.18 7.89 -8.67
CA PRO A 212 -1.04 9.34 -8.77
C PRO A 212 -0.43 9.94 -7.49
N GLY A 213 -0.76 9.44 -6.29
CA GLY A 213 -0.24 9.94 -5.03
C GLY A 213 1.27 9.74 -4.87
N GLY A 214 1.79 8.58 -5.27
CA GLY A 214 3.22 8.29 -5.26
C GLY A 214 3.98 9.19 -6.23
N LEU A 215 3.46 9.39 -7.45
CA LEU A 215 4.05 10.32 -8.44
C LEU A 215 3.98 11.78 -7.96
N LEU A 216 2.86 12.19 -7.34
CA LEU A 216 2.67 13.51 -6.75
C LEU A 216 3.82 13.88 -5.81
N PHE A 217 4.01 13.09 -4.75
CA PHE A 217 5.00 13.38 -3.73
C PHE A 217 6.44 13.12 -4.20
N ALA A 218 6.64 12.14 -5.10
CA ALA A 218 7.95 11.92 -5.71
C ALA A 218 8.44 13.16 -6.48
N LYS A 219 7.55 13.78 -7.28
CA LYS A 219 7.91 14.98 -8.08
C LYS A 219 7.98 16.26 -7.26
N ILE A 220 7.47 16.30 -6.04
CA ILE A 220 7.73 17.40 -5.09
C ILE A 220 9.09 17.21 -4.43
N ILE A 221 9.39 16.00 -3.91
CA ILE A 221 10.62 15.76 -3.13
C ILE A 221 11.86 15.67 -4.01
N TYR A 222 11.73 15.06 -5.20
CA TYR A 222 12.82 14.97 -6.17
C TYR A 222 12.34 15.35 -7.58
N PRO A 223 12.22 16.66 -7.87
CA PRO A 223 11.70 17.17 -9.15
C PRO A 223 12.54 16.73 -10.34
N GLN A 224 11.91 16.70 -11.53
CA GLN A 224 12.57 16.37 -12.79
C GLN A 224 13.38 17.58 -13.29
N ASN A 225 14.70 17.44 -13.38
CA ASN A 225 15.62 18.46 -13.88
C ASN A 225 16.23 18.08 -15.22
N GLU A 226 16.10 16.81 -15.64
CA GLU A 226 16.68 16.26 -16.87
C GLU A 226 15.59 16.02 -17.92
N PRO A 227 15.95 15.94 -19.21
CA PRO A 227 14.99 15.56 -20.25
C PRO A 227 14.33 14.21 -19.95
N ILE A 228 13.04 14.11 -20.23
CA ILE A 228 12.25 12.88 -20.01
C ILE A 228 12.65 11.85 -21.06
N SER A 229 12.89 10.60 -20.64
CA SER A 229 13.13 9.48 -21.54
C SER A 229 11.87 9.17 -22.37
N SER A 230 12.00 9.21 -23.72
CA SER A 230 10.85 9.31 -24.62
C SER A 230 10.20 7.98 -25.03
N HIS A 231 10.84 6.84 -24.78
CA HIS A 231 10.37 5.56 -25.31
C HIS A 231 10.28 4.49 -24.22
N ALA A 232 9.08 3.98 -23.98
CA ALA A 232 8.85 2.80 -23.16
C ALA A 232 7.70 1.97 -23.74
N ASP A 233 7.98 0.71 -24.06
CA ASP A 233 6.96 -0.30 -24.30
C ASP A 233 6.98 -1.32 -23.14
N VAL A 234 5.80 -1.83 -22.77
CA VAL A 234 5.69 -2.82 -21.70
C VAL A 234 6.45 -4.07 -22.07
N SER A 235 7.44 -4.43 -21.27
CA SER A 235 8.12 -5.71 -21.39
C SER A 235 7.34 -6.75 -20.59
N ALA A 236 6.66 -7.67 -21.29
CA ALA A 236 6.04 -8.81 -20.65
C ALA A 236 7.04 -9.97 -20.58
N GLU A 237 7.09 -10.66 -19.45
CA GLU A 237 7.77 -11.95 -19.37
C GLU A 237 7.14 -12.91 -20.38
N LYS A 238 7.98 -13.59 -21.17
CA LYS A 238 7.53 -14.56 -22.17
C LYS A 238 7.47 -15.94 -21.51
N HIS A 239 6.26 -16.44 -21.28
CA HIS A 239 6.04 -17.83 -20.92
C HIS A 239 5.71 -18.63 -22.18
N VAL A 240 6.12 -19.90 -22.22
CA VAL A 240 5.90 -20.78 -23.36
C VAL A 240 4.39 -21.17 -23.45
N ASN A 241 3.76 -21.37 -22.29
CA ASN A 241 2.35 -21.72 -22.21
C ASN A 241 1.70 -21.27 -20.89
N ALA A 242 0.39 -21.41 -20.79
CA ALA A 242 -0.40 -21.02 -19.61
C ALA A 242 -0.02 -21.81 -18.35
N ILE A 243 0.34 -23.09 -18.50
CA ILE A 243 0.70 -23.95 -17.36
C ILE A 243 2.02 -23.47 -16.75
N GLU A 244 3.00 -23.14 -17.57
CA GLU A 244 4.27 -22.56 -17.12
C GLU A 244 4.05 -21.22 -16.41
N ALA A 245 3.17 -20.35 -16.95
CA ALA A 245 2.83 -19.08 -16.32
C ALA A 245 2.24 -19.27 -14.92
N ILE A 246 1.29 -20.21 -14.77
CA ILE A 246 0.67 -20.55 -13.48
C ILE A 246 1.72 -21.10 -12.51
N ALA A 247 2.58 -22.01 -12.95
CA ALA A 247 3.61 -22.63 -12.12
C ALA A 247 4.65 -21.61 -11.64
N ASN A 248 5.10 -20.71 -12.51
CA ASN A 248 6.04 -19.64 -12.17
C ASN A 248 5.38 -18.62 -11.22
N GLY A 249 4.11 -18.29 -11.44
CA GLY A 249 3.34 -17.47 -10.53
C GLY A 249 3.17 -18.10 -9.15
N ALA A 250 2.94 -19.42 -9.08
CA ALA A 250 2.86 -20.15 -7.80
C ALA A 250 4.20 -20.11 -7.06
N SER A 251 5.32 -20.31 -7.76
CA SER A 251 6.67 -20.24 -7.19
C SER A 251 6.97 -18.82 -6.65
N THR A 252 6.65 -17.78 -7.42
CA THR A 252 6.81 -16.38 -7.01
C THR A 252 5.94 -16.07 -5.78
N GLY A 253 4.67 -16.51 -5.80
CA GLY A 253 3.74 -16.35 -4.69
C GLY A 253 4.18 -17.11 -3.44
N LEU A 254 4.74 -18.30 -3.57
CA LEU A 254 5.31 -19.06 -2.45
C LEU A 254 6.49 -18.31 -1.83
N ASN A 255 7.42 -17.81 -2.63
CA ASN A 255 8.53 -17.01 -2.13
C ASN A 255 8.06 -15.77 -1.41
N LEU A 256 7.06 -15.06 -1.95
CA LEU A 256 6.46 -13.90 -1.30
C LEU A 256 5.80 -14.29 0.03
N ALA A 257 5.01 -15.36 0.06
CA ALA A 257 4.37 -15.87 1.27
C ALA A 257 5.39 -16.26 2.35
N LEU A 258 6.47 -16.96 1.98
CA LEU A 258 7.56 -17.32 2.88
C LEU A 258 8.26 -16.08 3.46
N HIS A 259 8.56 -15.07 2.62
CA HIS A 259 9.16 -13.82 3.09
C HIS A 259 8.22 -13.08 4.06
N VAL A 260 6.94 -12.96 3.74
CA VAL A 260 5.94 -12.33 4.61
C VAL A 260 5.85 -13.10 5.95
N GLY A 261 5.74 -14.43 5.89
CA GLY A 261 5.66 -15.28 7.10
C GLY A 261 6.91 -15.15 7.98
N ALA A 262 8.11 -15.22 7.39
CA ALA A 262 9.37 -15.06 8.11
C ALA A 262 9.52 -13.67 8.75
N MET A 263 9.16 -12.61 8.00
CA MET A 263 9.18 -11.24 8.51
C MET A 263 8.19 -11.03 9.66
N LEU A 264 6.98 -11.56 9.53
CA LEU A 264 5.98 -11.46 10.61
C LEU A 264 6.45 -12.18 11.87
N LEU A 265 6.97 -13.40 11.73
CA LEU A 265 7.50 -14.17 12.87
C LEU A 265 8.62 -13.37 13.58
N ALA A 266 9.56 -12.83 12.81
CA ALA A 266 10.68 -12.05 13.36
C ALA A 266 10.19 -10.75 14.01
N PHE A 267 9.37 -9.95 13.31
CA PHE A 267 8.96 -8.64 13.80
C PHE A 267 7.96 -8.70 14.95
N VAL A 268 7.03 -9.66 14.94
CA VAL A 268 6.11 -9.86 16.08
C VAL A 268 6.89 -10.31 17.31
N GLY A 269 7.87 -11.22 17.14
CA GLY A 269 8.76 -11.62 18.22
C GLY A 269 9.61 -10.46 18.75
N MET A 270 10.17 -9.63 17.86
CA MET A 270 10.93 -8.43 18.27
C MET A 270 10.03 -7.40 18.96
N LEU A 271 8.82 -7.20 18.50
CA LEU A 271 7.85 -6.31 19.14
C LEU A 271 7.52 -6.78 20.56
N ALA A 272 7.30 -8.09 20.73
CA ALA A 272 7.06 -8.67 22.06
C ALA A 272 8.27 -8.49 22.99
N LEU A 273 9.50 -8.69 22.48
CA LEU A 273 10.74 -8.44 23.22
C LEU A 273 10.87 -6.96 23.64
N ILE A 274 10.67 -6.04 22.69
CA ILE A 274 10.72 -4.59 22.95
C ILE A 274 9.68 -4.21 24.01
N ASN A 275 8.45 -4.70 23.88
CA ASN A 275 7.38 -4.42 24.84
C ASN A 275 7.68 -5.02 26.22
N GLY A 276 8.31 -6.20 26.27
CA GLY A 276 8.77 -6.79 27.53
C GLY A 276 9.83 -5.92 28.22
N LEU A 277 10.82 -5.44 27.47
CA LEU A 277 11.84 -4.52 28.00
C LEU A 277 11.25 -3.17 28.44
N LEU A 278 10.35 -2.60 27.64
CA LEU A 278 9.64 -1.36 27.97
C LEU A 278 8.76 -1.54 29.22
N GLY A 279 8.12 -2.70 29.38
CA GLY A 279 7.32 -3.03 30.58
C GLY A 279 8.17 -3.05 31.85
N VAL A 280 9.39 -3.59 31.79
CA VAL A 280 10.34 -3.54 32.92
C VAL A 280 10.72 -2.09 33.26
N VAL A 281 11.09 -1.29 32.24
CA VAL A 281 11.41 0.13 32.43
C VAL A 281 10.19 0.90 32.96
N GLY A 282 9.01 0.61 32.41
CA GLY A 282 7.75 1.21 32.83
C GLY A 282 7.44 0.94 34.31
N GLY A 283 7.68 -0.31 34.78
CA GLY A 283 7.54 -0.66 36.20
C GLY A 283 8.42 0.19 37.12
N PHE A 284 9.67 0.48 36.71
CA PHE A 284 10.55 1.38 37.48
C PHE A 284 10.09 2.84 37.46
N LEU A 285 9.38 3.27 36.42
CA LEU A 285 8.88 4.64 36.24
C LEU A 285 7.44 4.83 36.75
N GLY A 286 6.79 3.79 37.29
CA GLY A 286 5.38 3.83 37.69
C GLY A 286 4.40 3.87 36.48
N MET A 287 4.85 3.45 35.30
CA MET A 287 4.07 3.39 34.05
C MET A 287 3.80 1.93 33.68
N GLU A 288 2.81 1.31 34.30
CA GLU A 288 2.54 -0.13 34.21
C GLU A 288 2.27 -0.69 32.80
N HIS A 289 1.93 0.18 31.79
CA HIS A 289 1.57 -0.24 30.44
C HIS A 289 2.48 0.36 29.36
N LEU A 290 3.73 0.69 29.71
CA LEU A 290 4.66 1.25 28.72
C LEU A 290 4.94 0.23 27.60
N SER A 291 4.63 0.59 26.37
CA SER A 291 4.81 -0.24 25.17
C SER A 291 5.27 0.63 24.00
N LEU A 292 5.84 -0.02 22.97
CA LEU A 292 6.17 0.68 21.72
C LEU A 292 4.93 1.29 21.08
N GLY A 293 3.80 0.58 21.14
CA GLY A 293 2.52 1.08 20.65
C GLY A 293 2.08 2.35 21.37
N LEU A 294 2.13 2.39 22.71
CA LEU A 294 1.79 3.58 23.48
C LEU A 294 2.70 4.78 23.14
N ILE A 295 4.00 4.55 23.00
CA ILE A 295 4.97 5.60 22.63
C ILE A 295 4.64 6.16 21.24
N LEU A 296 4.49 5.28 20.24
CA LEU A 296 4.17 5.68 18.88
C LEU A 296 2.78 6.31 18.78
N GLY A 297 1.81 5.76 19.52
CA GLY A 297 0.46 6.29 19.61
C GLY A 297 0.43 7.72 20.15
N THR A 298 1.19 7.99 21.19
CA THR A 298 1.30 9.34 21.77
C THR A 298 2.01 10.31 20.83
N LEU A 299 3.12 9.86 20.22
CA LEU A 299 3.92 10.68 19.30
C LEU A 299 3.13 11.02 18.01
N LEU A 300 2.41 10.05 17.46
CA LEU A 300 1.68 10.20 16.20
C LEU A 300 0.22 10.63 16.36
N LYS A 301 -0.26 10.78 17.60
CA LYS A 301 -1.62 11.26 17.88
C LYS A 301 -1.94 12.60 17.19
N PRO A 302 -1.07 13.63 17.23
CA PRO A 302 -1.30 14.89 16.52
C PRO A 302 -1.39 14.67 14.99
N LEU A 303 -0.55 13.79 14.44
CA LEU A 303 -0.58 13.46 13.03
C LEU A 303 -1.90 12.75 12.66
N ALA A 304 -2.31 11.74 13.41
CA ALA A 304 -3.58 11.05 13.21
C ALA A 304 -4.78 12.01 13.27
N PHE A 305 -4.75 12.95 14.19
CA PHE A 305 -5.76 14.02 14.27
C PHE A 305 -5.77 14.91 13.02
N MET A 306 -4.60 15.30 12.51
CA MET A 306 -4.50 16.08 11.27
C MET A 306 -5.00 15.31 10.03
N LEU A 307 -4.94 13.98 10.03
CA LEU A 307 -5.56 13.17 8.96
C LEU A 307 -7.10 13.19 9.01
N GLY A 308 -7.69 13.79 10.04
CA GLY A 308 -9.13 13.94 10.21
C GLY A 308 -9.78 12.94 11.19
N ILE A 309 -8.96 12.23 11.98
CA ILE A 309 -9.44 11.32 13.04
C ILE A 309 -9.79 12.12 14.29
N PRO A 310 -10.92 11.86 14.97
CA PRO A 310 -11.26 12.51 16.22
C PRO A 310 -10.16 12.31 17.29
N TRP A 311 -9.88 13.34 18.10
CA TRP A 311 -8.82 13.31 19.12
C TRP A 311 -8.94 12.13 20.09
N SER A 312 -10.17 11.72 20.43
CA SER A 312 -10.45 10.55 21.27
C SER A 312 -10.00 9.21 20.67
N GLN A 313 -9.94 9.11 19.33
CA GLN A 313 -9.55 7.91 18.59
C GLN A 313 -8.13 8.02 18.02
N ALA A 314 -7.56 9.23 18.01
CA ALA A 314 -6.28 9.53 17.36
C ALA A 314 -5.08 8.80 18.00
N GLY A 315 -5.14 8.47 19.30
CA GLY A 315 -4.09 7.72 19.98
C GLY A 315 -3.96 6.31 19.43
N ILE A 316 -5.07 5.58 19.31
CA ILE A 316 -5.11 4.23 18.76
C ILE A 316 -4.72 4.22 17.29
N ALA A 317 -5.24 5.16 16.51
CA ALA A 317 -4.86 5.29 15.10
C ALA A 317 -3.37 5.60 14.94
N GLY A 318 -2.82 6.47 15.78
CA GLY A 318 -1.39 6.78 15.83
C GLY A 318 -0.54 5.57 16.19
N GLU A 319 -0.98 4.74 17.13
CA GLU A 319 -0.35 3.47 17.49
C GLU A 319 -0.27 2.53 16.28
N ILE A 320 -1.40 2.24 15.65
CA ILE A 320 -1.50 1.33 14.50
C ILE A 320 -0.65 1.84 13.33
N ILE A 321 -0.74 3.13 13.00
CA ILE A 321 0.05 3.77 11.93
C ILE A 321 1.54 3.75 12.28
N GLY A 322 1.88 4.00 13.54
CA GLY A 322 3.26 3.97 14.01
C GLY A 322 3.90 2.59 13.90
N ILE A 323 3.18 1.56 14.29
CA ILE A 323 3.60 0.16 14.14
C ILE A 323 3.81 -0.19 12.66
N LYS A 324 2.92 0.28 11.75
CA LYS A 324 3.12 0.08 10.30
C LYS A 324 4.43 0.70 9.82
N ILE A 325 4.73 1.92 10.22
CA ILE A 325 5.96 2.62 9.78
C ILE A 325 7.21 1.94 10.36
N ALA A 326 7.17 1.58 11.64
CA ALA A 326 8.30 0.99 12.35
C ALA A 326 8.58 -0.47 11.92
N LEU A 327 7.55 -1.25 11.66
CA LEU A 327 7.64 -2.66 11.32
C LEU A 327 7.16 -2.90 9.88
N ASN A 328 5.87 -3.19 9.72
CA ASN A 328 5.22 -3.31 8.42
C ASN A 328 3.68 -3.19 8.53
N GLU A 329 3.03 -3.12 7.38
CA GLU A 329 1.58 -2.97 7.28
C GLU A 329 0.79 -4.21 7.73
N PHE A 330 1.34 -5.42 7.59
CA PHE A 330 0.68 -6.64 8.10
C PHE A 330 0.51 -6.59 9.60
N VAL A 331 1.57 -6.22 10.34
CA VAL A 331 1.49 -6.06 11.80
C VAL A 331 0.52 -4.94 12.15
N GLY A 332 0.53 -3.83 11.40
CA GLY A 332 -0.43 -2.75 11.56
C GLY A 332 -1.89 -3.23 11.39
N TYR A 333 -2.18 -3.99 10.33
CA TYR A 333 -3.51 -4.57 10.11
C TYR A 333 -3.88 -5.60 11.19
N MET A 334 -2.97 -6.45 11.63
CA MET A 334 -3.22 -7.39 12.73
C MET A 334 -3.65 -6.67 14.02
N GLN A 335 -3.01 -5.53 14.35
CA GLN A 335 -3.42 -4.71 15.48
C GLN A 335 -4.74 -3.96 15.25
N PHE A 336 -5.12 -3.75 14.00
CA PHE A 336 -6.37 -3.09 13.65
C PHE A 336 -7.58 -4.04 13.68
N LEU A 337 -7.40 -5.35 13.42
CA LEU A 337 -8.49 -6.32 13.34
C LEU A 337 -9.43 -6.33 14.56
N PRO A 338 -8.95 -6.25 15.83
CA PRO A 338 -9.83 -6.23 16.99
C PRO A 338 -10.85 -5.08 16.98
N TYR A 339 -10.54 -3.98 16.27
CA TYR A 339 -11.43 -2.81 16.16
C TYR A 339 -12.45 -2.93 15.02
N LEU A 340 -12.35 -3.96 14.19
CA LEU A 340 -13.29 -4.26 13.10
C LEU A 340 -14.34 -5.32 13.49
N GLY A 341 -14.11 -6.07 14.56
CA GLY A 341 -15.00 -7.14 15.04
C GLY A 341 -16.26 -6.63 15.76
N ASP A 342 -17.09 -7.57 16.18
CA ASP A 342 -18.40 -7.29 16.83
C ASP A 342 -18.27 -6.69 18.24
N ASN A 343 -17.18 -7.00 18.96
CA ASN A 343 -16.91 -6.51 20.31
C ASN A 343 -15.56 -5.79 20.39
N PRO A 344 -15.42 -4.59 19.77
CA PRO A 344 -14.16 -3.89 19.73
C PRO A 344 -13.78 -3.31 21.11
N PRO A 345 -12.48 -3.24 21.45
CA PRO A 345 -11.99 -2.60 22.68
C PRO A 345 -12.38 -1.12 22.76
N LEU A 346 -12.48 -0.46 21.61
CA LEU A 346 -13.02 0.89 21.43
C LEU A 346 -13.78 0.93 20.11
N ILE A 347 -14.99 1.53 20.14
CA ILE A 347 -15.79 1.71 18.94
C ILE A 347 -15.18 2.86 18.11
N LEU A 348 -14.59 2.50 16.97
CA LEU A 348 -14.10 3.48 16.00
C LEU A 348 -15.19 3.89 15.04
N SER A 349 -15.24 5.17 14.69
CA SER A 349 -16.13 5.65 13.63
C SER A 349 -15.75 5.07 12.26
N GLU A 350 -16.72 4.92 11.35
CA GLU A 350 -16.45 4.42 9.99
C GLU A 350 -15.40 5.28 9.25
N LYS A 351 -15.43 6.60 9.49
CA LYS A 351 -14.41 7.53 9.02
C LYS A 351 -13.02 7.13 9.52
N THR A 352 -12.87 6.84 10.81
CA THR A 352 -11.58 6.45 11.42
C THR A 352 -11.11 5.09 10.88
N LYS A 353 -12.01 4.12 10.77
CA LYS A 353 -11.69 2.80 10.18
C LYS A 353 -11.18 2.95 8.75
N ALA A 354 -11.83 3.76 7.94
CA ALA A 354 -11.39 4.03 6.58
C ALA A 354 -10.01 4.72 6.55
N ILE A 355 -9.82 5.80 7.32
CA ILE A 355 -8.51 6.50 7.37
C ILE A 355 -7.39 5.53 7.74
N ILE A 356 -7.58 4.69 8.76
CA ILE A 356 -6.59 3.68 9.15
C ILE A 356 -6.34 2.71 8.00
N THR A 357 -7.40 2.17 7.37
CA THR A 357 -7.25 1.23 6.25
C THR A 357 -6.41 1.82 5.11
N PHE A 358 -6.69 3.06 4.70
CA PHE A 358 -5.94 3.73 3.64
C PHE A 358 -4.51 4.06 4.06
N ALA A 359 -4.29 4.50 5.29
CA ALA A 359 -2.96 4.84 5.81
C ALA A 359 -2.04 3.61 5.90
N LEU A 360 -2.61 2.44 6.17
CA LEU A 360 -1.88 1.17 6.20
C LEU A 360 -1.60 0.61 4.81
N CYS A 361 -2.42 0.92 3.79
CA CYS A 361 -2.38 0.30 2.47
C CYS A 361 -1.18 0.81 1.64
N GLY A 362 0.02 0.36 1.96
CA GLY A 362 1.26 0.67 1.23
C GLY A 362 2.50 0.13 1.93
N PHE A 363 3.49 -0.24 1.13
CA PHE A 363 4.78 -0.80 1.59
C PHE A 363 5.74 0.24 2.21
N ALA A 364 5.25 1.45 2.52
CA ALA A 364 6.05 2.50 3.14
C ALA A 364 6.34 2.20 4.62
N ASN A 365 7.36 1.39 4.86
CA ASN A 365 7.85 0.99 6.17
C ASN A 365 9.37 0.74 6.12
N LEU A 366 10.02 0.63 7.29
CA LEU A 366 11.47 0.44 7.37
C LEU A 366 11.93 -0.91 6.80
N SER A 367 11.13 -1.97 6.92
CA SER A 367 11.49 -3.29 6.41
C SER A 367 11.57 -3.33 4.88
N SER A 368 10.72 -2.56 4.20
CA SER A 368 10.67 -2.48 2.74
C SER A 368 11.89 -1.79 2.11
N VAL A 369 12.66 -1.02 2.90
CA VAL A 369 13.92 -0.40 2.44
C VAL A 369 14.90 -1.45 1.93
N ALA A 370 15.08 -2.54 2.67
CA ALA A 370 15.99 -3.62 2.27
C ALA A 370 15.52 -4.30 0.98
N MET A 371 14.21 -4.54 0.85
CA MET A 371 13.62 -5.15 -0.34
C MET A 371 13.76 -4.24 -1.57
N LEU A 372 13.56 -2.93 -1.41
CA LEU A 372 13.74 -1.94 -2.47
C LEU A 372 15.19 -1.90 -2.97
N ILE A 373 16.15 -1.84 -2.04
CA ILE A 373 17.60 -1.82 -2.38
C ILE A 373 18.01 -3.14 -3.05
N GLY A 374 17.55 -4.28 -2.54
CA GLY A 374 17.83 -5.59 -3.11
C GLY A 374 17.17 -5.80 -4.48
N GLY A 375 15.89 -5.48 -4.62
CA GLY A 375 15.12 -5.65 -5.84
C GLY A 375 15.56 -4.69 -6.95
N LEU A 376 15.26 -3.40 -6.79
CA LEU A 376 15.58 -2.40 -7.83
C LEU A 376 17.09 -2.21 -8.01
N GLY A 377 17.88 -2.26 -6.93
CA GLY A 377 19.33 -2.14 -6.99
C GLY A 377 20.00 -3.25 -7.82
N SER A 378 19.46 -4.46 -7.84
CA SER A 378 19.94 -5.56 -8.69
C SER A 378 19.64 -5.33 -10.17
N LEU A 379 18.51 -4.66 -10.49
CA LEU A 379 18.09 -4.34 -11.86
C LEU A 379 18.91 -3.20 -12.46
N VAL A 380 19.34 -2.24 -11.62
CA VAL A 380 20.11 -1.07 -12.05
C VAL A 380 21.38 -0.89 -11.20
N PRO A 381 22.38 -1.78 -11.33
CA PRO A 381 23.57 -1.76 -10.48
C PRO A 381 24.33 -0.41 -10.52
N LYS A 382 24.33 0.28 -11.67
CA LYS A 382 24.97 1.59 -11.84
C LYS A 382 24.34 2.71 -11.01
N LYS A 383 23.08 2.56 -10.57
CA LYS A 383 22.35 3.53 -9.73
C LYS A 383 22.11 3.01 -8.32
N LYS A 384 22.77 1.93 -7.90
CA LYS A 384 22.59 1.35 -6.57
C LYS A 384 22.85 2.36 -5.44
N ASP A 385 23.90 3.16 -5.56
CA ASP A 385 24.24 4.19 -4.55
C ASP A 385 23.14 5.28 -4.45
N LEU A 386 22.55 5.68 -5.58
CA LEU A 386 21.41 6.58 -5.60
C LEU A 386 20.22 5.95 -4.87
N ILE A 387 19.91 4.68 -5.19
CA ILE A 387 18.79 3.94 -4.59
C ILE A 387 18.95 3.85 -3.07
N VAL A 388 20.15 3.49 -2.58
CA VAL A 388 20.45 3.42 -1.15
C VAL A 388 20.28 4.79 -0.49
N ARG A 389 20.84 5.84 -1.08
CA ARG A 389 20.77 7.21 -0.55
C ARG A 389 19.34 7.76 -0.48
N LEU A 390 18.49 7.40 -1.44
CA LEU A 390 17.11 7.91 -1.53
C LEU A 390 16.07 6.98 -0.93
N ALA A 391 16.43 5.78 -0.46
CA ALA A 391 15.49 4.78 0.02
C ALA A 391 14.59 5.28 1.17
N LEU A 392 15.15 5.95 2.17
CA LEU A 392 14.36 6.53 3.27
C LEU A 392 13.45 7.67 2.80
N LYS A 393 13.89 8.46 1.79
CA LYS A 393 13.03 9.47 1.17
C LYS A 393 11.88 8.83 0.40
N ALA A 394 12.10 7.68 -0.23
CA ALA A 394 11.03 6.93 -0.89
C ALA A 394 9.99 6.40 0.11
N VAL A 395 10.42 5.93 1.28
CA VAL A 395 9.50 5.58 2.39
C VAL A 395 8.69 6.80 2.84
N LEU A 396 9.33 7.95 3.00
CA LEU A 396 8.62 9.20 3.35
C LEU A 396 7.57 9.54 2.29
N VAL A 397 7.92 9.49 1.00
CA VAL A 397 6.98 9.73 -0.11
C VAL A 397 5.81 8.76 -0.07
N GLY A 398 6.07 7.46 0.06
CA GLY A 398 5.03 6.44 0.16
C GLY A 398 4.09 6.70 1.35
N THR A 399 4.65 7.06 2.51
CA THR A 399 3.88 7.42 3.71
C THR A 399 3.00 8.65 3.46
N LEU A 400 3.55 9.72 2.88
CA LEU A 400 2.78 10.93 2.54
C LEU A 400 1.66 10.63 1.53
N SER A 401 1.92 9.78 0.54
CA SER A 401 0.92 9.33 -0.44
C SER A 401 -0.23 8.56 0.23
N ASN A 402 0.10 7.61 1.11
CA ASN A 402 -0.91 6.85 1.85
C ASN A 402 -1.73 7.76 2.78
N PHE A 403 -1.09 8.71 3.46
CA PHE A 403 -1.78 9.67 4.33
C PHE A 403 -2.65 10.64 3.53
N MET A 404 -2.22 11.08 2.36
CA MET A 404 -3.05 11.88 1.48
C MET A 404 -4.29 11.11 1.03
N SER A 405 -4.13 9.85 0.59
CA SER A 405 -5.26 8.97 0.26
C SER A 405 -6.19 8.76 1.45
N ALA A 406 -5.65 8.54 2.65
CA ALA A 406 -6.39 8.37 3.89
C ALA A 406 -7.20 9.63 4.26
N THR A 407 -6.58 10.80 4.12
CA THR A 407 -7.23 12.09 4.42
C THR A 407 -8.37 12.39 3.43
N ILE A 408 -8.15 12.12 2.13
CA ILE A 408 -9.18 12.24 1.09
C ILE A 408 -10.34 11.28 1.37
N ALA A 409 -10.04 10.01 1.70
CA ALA A 409 -11.05 9.02 2.05
C ALA A 409 -11.88 9.45 3.28
N GLY A 410 -11.19 9.90 4.33
CA GLY A 410 -11.84 10.40 5.53
C GLY A 410 -12.75 11.62 5.26
N LEU A 411 -12.35 12.51 4.33
CA LEU A 411 -13.16 13.64 3.92
C LEU A 411 -14.46 13.17 3.26
N PHE A 412 -14.38 12.31 2.24
CA PHE A 412 -15.56 11.86 1.48
C PHE A 412 -16.49 10.96 2.29
N ILE A 413 -15.97 10.08 3.14
CA ILE A 413 -16.81 9.28 4.04
C ILE A 413 -17.49 10.17 5.08
N GLY A 414 -16.78 11.17 5.60
CA GLY A 414 -17.38 12.14 6.52
C GLY A 414 -18.49 12.99 5.89
N LEU A 415 -18.44 13.25 4.58
CA LEU A 415 -19.49 13.96 3.84
C LEU A 415 -20.70 13.06 3.53
N ASN A 416 -20.53 11.76 3.40
CA ASN A 416 -21.61 10.80 3.15
C ASN A 416 -22.38 10.38 4.42
N ALA A 417 -21.85 10.65 5.61
CA ALA A 417 -22.50 10.30 6.87
C ALA A 417 -23.71 11.22 7.22
N HIS A 418 -24.18 11.96 6.22
CA HIS A 418 -25.34 12.87 6.24
C HIS A 418 -26.24 12.62 5.05
#